data_66d33379c62908badee887770d4ac07e
#
_entry.id   66d33379c62908badee887770d4ac07e
#
_cell.length_a   1.000
_cell.length_b   1.000
_cell.length_c   1.000
_cell.angle_alpha   90.00
_cell.angle_beta   90.00
_cell.angle_gamma   90.00
#
_symmetry.space_group_name_H-M   'P 1'
#
loop_
_entity.id
_entity.type
_entity.pdbx_description
1 polymer ?
#
loop_
_entity_poly.entity_id
_entity_poly.type
_entity_poly.pdbx_seq_one_letter_code
_entity_poly.pdbx_strand_id
1 'polypeptide(L)'
;MAEPVVPRTRAAKPRAPHDVWAQASLANLRQVATVLLGLGALFLAGWAGLLLAGARPVGWGRMLMIVTVVLGLGMLAEGARRLYLLRSTRKLLRGNHWQAVDAHWVGGRHVRGRKMVVLHDQGVLRLWVRETSRAAERAVDARGRVWMLRPTARGRSAVMIEQVPEIYHARVGA
;
A
#
# COMPACT_ATOMS: atom_id res chain seq x y z
N MET A 1 -25.24 17.01 30.42
CA MET A 1 -25.77 16.92 29.06
C MET A 1 -24.64 17.31 28.12
N ALA A 2 -24.05 16.35 27.41
CA ALA A 2 -22.99 16.63 26.45
C ALA A 2 -23.63 17.06 25.13
N GLU A 3 -23.23 18.23 24.63
CA GLU A 3 -23.66 18.76 23.35
C GLU A 3 -23.27 17.77 22.23
N PRO A 4 -24.18 17.43 21.30
CA PRO A 4 -23.82 16.58 20.18
C PRO A 4 -22.83 17.33 19.31
N VAL A 5 -21.61 16.82 19.20
CA VAL A 5 -20.57 17.31 18.27
C VAL A 5 -21.09 17.10 16.86
N VAL A 6 -21.66 18.16 16.28
CA VAL A 6 -22.05 18.19 14.86
C VAL A 6 -20.80 17.92 14.04
N PRO A 7 -20.76 16.86 13.23
CA PRO A 7 -19.62 16.61 12.37
C PRO A 7 -19.49 17.77 11.39
N ARG A 8 -18.46 18.58 11.54
CA ARG A 8 -18.11 19.59 10.55
C ARG A 8 -17.81 18.84 9.26
N THR A 9 -18.73 18.88 8.32
CA THR A 9 -18.53 18.48 6.93
C THR A 9 -17.37 19.31 6.39
N ARG A 10 -16.17 18.76 6.43
CA ARG A 10 -15.03 19.37 5.72
C ARG A 10 -15.41 19.39 4.24
N ALA A 11 -15.23 20.54 3.62
CA ALA A 11 -15.37 20.72 2.18
C ALA A 11 -14.75 19.54 1.44
N ALA A 12 -15.46 19.01 0.44
CA ALA A 12 -15.03 17.87 -0.35
C ALA A 12 -13.57 18.07 -0.78
N LYS A 13 -12.67 17.17 -0.38
CA LYS A 13 -11.29 17.20 -0.82
C LYS A 13 -11.27 17.11 -2.36
N PRO A 14 -10.29 17.75 -3.03
CA PRO A 14 -10.16 17.72 -4.48
C PRO A 14 -10.17 16.27 -4.99
N ARG A 15 -10.51 16.10 -6.27
CA ARG A 15 -10.54 14.78 -6.92
C ARG A 15 -9.30 13.99 -6.56
N ALA A 16 -9.48 12.73 -6.15
CA ALA A 16 -8.41 11.87 -5.65
C ALA A 16 -7.12 11.86 -6.49
N PRO A 17 -7.15 11.93 -7.84
CA PRO A 17 -5.92 11.99 -8.64
C PRO A 17 -5.13 13.30 -8.51
N HIS A 18 -5.74 14.37 -8.01
CA HIS A 18 -5.09 15.69 -7.82
C HIS A 18 -4.65 15.94 -6.37
N ASP A 19 -4.86 14.98 -5.48
CA ASP A 19 -4.41 15.08 -4.09
C ASP A 19 -2.88 14.94 -4.02
N VAL A 20 -2.21 15.94 -3.46
CA VAL A 20 -0.74 15.98 -3.33
C VAL A 20 -0.20 14.76 -2.58
N TRP A 21 -0.90 14.32 -1.54
CA TRP A 21 -0.52 13.13 -0.76
C TRP A 21 -0.65 11.84 -1.55
N ALA A 22 -1.72 11.72 -2.33
CA ALA A 22 -1.91 10.58 -3.22
C ALA A 22 -0.82 10.53 -4.30
N GLN A 23 -0.46 11.68 -4.88
CA GLN A 23 0.61 11.78 -5.86
C GLN A 23 1.98 11.42 -5.26
N ALA A 24 2.29 11.95 -4.07
CA ALA A 24 3.53 11.62 -3.36
C ALA A 24 3.64 10.12 -3.05
N SER A 25 2.56 9.51 -2.56
CA SER A 25 2.51 8.06 -2.31
C SER A 25 2.72 7.24 -3.59
N LEU A 26 2.08 7.63 -4.70
CA LEU A 26 2.26 6.97 -6.00
C LEU A 26 3.68 7.14 -6.55
N ALA A 27 4.29 8.32 -6.38
CA ALA A 27 5.67 8.58 -6.78
C ALA A 27 6.65 7.70 -6.00
N ASN A 28 6.48 7.63 -4.68
CA ASN A 28 7.30 6.77 -3.81
C ASN A 28 7.17 5.28 -4.20
N LEU A 29 5.94 4.78 -4.40
CA LEU A 29 5.72 3.40 -4.85
C LEU A 29 6.42 3.12 -6.20
N ARG A 30 6.35 4.06 -7.14
CA ARG A 30 7.03 3.95 -8.44
C ARG A 30 8.54 3.92 -8.26
N GLN A 31 9.10 4.86 -7.50
CA GLN A 31 10.54 4.96 -7.27
C GLN A 31 11.10 3.69 -6.65
N VAL A 32 10.49 3.20 -5.57
CA VAL A 32 10.93 1.97 -4.91
C VAL A 32 10.79 0.75 -5.84
N ALA A 33 9.70 0.66 -6.61
CA ALA A 33 9.53 -0.42 -7.57
C ALA A 33 10.60 -0.41 -8.66
N THR A 34 10.94 0.75 -9.22
CA THR A 34 11.98 0.86 -10.27
C THR A 34 13.37 0.53 -9.72
N VAL A 35 13.70 0.97 -8.50
CA VAL A 35 14.98 0.63 -7.85
C VAL A 35 15.09 -0.88 -7.61
N LEU A 36 14.05 -1.50 -7.06
CA LEU A 36 14.06 -2.95 -6.82
C LEU A 36 14.19 -3.76 -8.11
N LEU A 37 13.47 -3.37 -9.17
CA LEU A 37 13.57 -4.02 -10.46
C LEU A 37 14.97 -3.84 -11.08
N GLY A 38 15.53 -2.63 -11.02
CA GLY A 38 16.87 -2.34 -11.53
C GLY A 38 17.96 -3.14 -10.81
N LEU A 39 17.95 -3.16 -9.48
CA LEU A 39 18.90 -3.93 -8.68
C LEU A 39 18.74 -5.44 -8.91
N GLY A 40 17.50 -5.94 -8.91
CA GLY A 40 17.26 -7.36 -9.17
C GLY A 40 17.74 -7.80 -10.54
N ALA A 41 17.48 -6.99 -11.58
CA ALA A 41 17.97 -7.25 -12.94
C ALA A 41 19.50 -7.18 -13.00
N LEU A 42 20.14 -6.22 -12.34
CA LEU A 42 21.59 -6.08 -12.30
C LEU A 42 22.26 -7.31 -11.67
N PHE A 43 21.75 -7.81 -10.54
CA PHE A 43 22.27 -9.02 -9.90
C PHE A 43 22.16 -10.24 -10.82
N LEU A 44 21.03 -10.44 -11.48
CA LEU A 44 20.85 -11.59 -12.36
C LEU A 44 21.70 -11.46 -13.64
N ALA A 45 21.76 -10.28 -14.25
CA ALA A 45 22.57 -10.02 -15.43
C ALA A 45 24.07 -10.16 -15.15
N GLY A 46 24.53 -9.68 -13.98
CA GLY A 46 25.92 -9.84 -13.55
C GLY A 46 26.33 -11.31 -13.45
N TRP A 47 25.52 -12.13 -12.81
CA TRP A 47 25.80 -13.57 -12.72
C TRP A 47 25.67 -14.28 -14.07
N ALA A 48 24.68 -13.93 -14.89
CA ALA A 48 24.57 -14.48 -16.24
C ALA A 48 25.81 -14.15 -17.09
N GLY A 49 26.29 -12.91 -17.02
CA GLY A 49 27.52 -12.48 -17.69
C GLY A 49 28.76 -13.26 -17.24
N LEU A 50 28.95 -13.46 -15.95
CA LEU A 50 30.05 -14.24 -15.39
C LEU A 50 30.02 -15.72 -15.86
N LEU A 51 28.85 -16.34 -15.86
CA LEU A 51 28.68 -17.72 -16.31
C LEU A 51 28.94 -17.85 -17.81
N LEU A 52 28.46 -16.90 -18.62
CA LEU A 52 28.73 -16.85 -20.06
C LEU A 52 30.22 -16.62 -20.36
N ALA A 53 30.94 -15.90 -19.52
CA ALA A 53 32.39 -15.72 -19.59
C ALA A 53 33.19 -16.95 -19.12
N GLY A 54 32.52 -18.07 -18.81
CA GLY A 54 33.15 -19.32 -18.41
C GLY A 54 33.50 -19.44 -16.93
N ALA A 55 33.05 -18.52 -16.09
CA ALA A 55 33.24 -18.60 -14.64
C ALA A 55 32.53 -19.86 -14.08
N ARG A 56 33.29 -20.66 -13.32
CA ARG A 56 32.75 -21.84 -12.61
C ARG A 56 32.86 -21.63 -11.10
N PRO A 57 31.84 -21.04 -10.46
CA PRO A 57 31.90 -20.79 -9.04
C PRO A 57 31.95 -22.09 -8.24
N VAL A 58 32.99 -22.23 -7.41
CA VAL A 58 33.21 -23.37 -6.51
C VAL A 58 33.25 -22.89 -5.05
N GLY A 59 32.96 -23.77 -4.13
CA GLY A 59 32.98 -23.47 -2.69
C GLY A 59 32.13 -22.27 -2.32
N TRP A 60 32.70 -21.28 -1.67
CA TRP A 60 32.04 -20.05 -1.23
C TRP A 60 31.45 -19.22 -2.38
N GLY A 61 32.07 -19.24 -3.56
CA GLY A 61 31.58 -18.57 -4.76
C GLY A 61 30.22 -19.10 -5.20
N ARG A 62 29.99 -20.42 -5.11
CA ARG A 62 28.68 -21.04 -5.40
C ARG A 62 27.61 -20.62 -4.41
N MET A 63 27.92 -20.57 -3.11
CA MET A 63 27.02 -20.10 -2.08
C MET A 63 26.62 -18.63 -2.32
N LEU A 64 27.59 -17.76 -2.59
CA LEU A 64 27.35 -16.35 -2.90
C LEU A 64 26.46 -16.19 -4.12
N MET A 65 26.69 -16.97 -5.17
CA MET A 65 25.84 -16.98 -6.37
C MET A 65 24.40 -17.33 -6.02
N ILE A 66 24.16 -18.40 -5.28
CA ILE A 66 22.81 -18.81 -4.90
C ILE A 66 22.10 -17.71 -4.10
N VAL A 67 22.77 -17.17 -3.09
CA VAL A 67 22.19 -16.10 -2.25
C VAL A 67 21.85 -14.85 -3.06
N THR A 68 22.75 -14.40 -3.93
CA THR A 68 22.51 -13.19 -4.73
C THR A 68 21.46 -13.40 -5.82
N VAL A 69 21.37 -14.61 -6.41
CA VAL A 69 20.29 -14.95 -7.36
C VAL A 69 18.93 -14.96 -6.64
N VAL A 70 18.84 -15.59 -5.46
CA VAL A 70 17.59 -15.59 -4.66
C VAL A 70 17.19 -14.18 -4.27
N LEU A 71 18.13 -13.35 -3.83
CA LEU A 71 17.86 -11.94 -3.51
C LEU A 71 17.41 -11.16 -4.76
N GLY A 72 18.08 -11.36 -5.90
CA GLY A 72 17.70 -10.72 -7.17
C GLY A 72 16.28 -11.08 -7.61
N LEU A 73 15.92 -12.37 -7.55
CA LEU A 73 14.56 -12.83 -7.84
C LEU A 73 13.54 -12.25 -6.85
N GLY A 74 13.85 -12.20 -5.56
CA GLY A 74 13.03 -11.59 -4.53
C GLY A 74 12.77 -10.10 -4.79
N MET A 75 13.81 -9.35 -5.17
CA MET A 75 13.69 -7.93 -5.54
C MET A 75 12.83 -7.75 -6.79
N LEU A 76 12.98 -8.59 -7.81
CA LEU A 76 12.13 -8.54 -9.01
C LEU A 76 10.67 -8.83 -8.68
N ALA A 77 10.40 -9.85 -7.88
CA ALA A 77 9.04 -10.21 -7.46
C ALA A 77 8.38 -9.07 -6.67
N GLU A 78 9.10 -8.48 -5.70
CA GLU A 78 8.59 -7.35 -4.90
C GLU A 78 8.41 -6.09 -5.76
N GLY A 79 9.34 -5.79 -6.66
CA GLY A 79 9.22 -4.69 -7.61
C GLY A 79 8.00 -4.83 -8.52
N ALA A 80 7.79 -6.02 -9.08
CA ALA A 80 6.62 -6.34 -9.90
C ALA A 80 5.30 -6.21 -9.10
N ARG A 81 5.28 -6.70 -7.85
CA ARG A 81 4.16 -6.55 -6.93
C ARG A 81 3.81 -5.09 -6.70
N ARG A 82 4.81 -4.24 -6.47
CA ARG A 82 4.60 -2.78 -6.27
C ARG A 82 4.10 -2.08 -7.52
N LEU A 83 4.57 -2.46 -8.71
CA LEU A 83 4.02 -1.94 -9.97
C LEU A 83 2.56 -2.34 -10.18
N TYR A 84 2.22 -3.58 -9.84
CA TYR A 84 0.83 -4.03 -9.87
C TYR A 84 -0.06 -3.22 -8.91
N LEU A 85 0.39 -3.00 -7.68
CA LEU A 85 -0.29 -2.15 -6.70
C LEU A 85 -0.45 -0.72 -7.22
N LEU A 86 0.60 -0.14 -7.80
CA LEU A 86 0.55 1.19 -8.40
C LEU A 86 -0.53 1.31 -9.49
N ARG A 87 -0.60 0.32 -10.39
CA ARG A 87 -1.65 0.27 -11.44
C ARG A 87 -3.05 0.13 -10.85
N SER A 88 -3.19 -0.73 -9.84
CA SER A 88 -4.45 -0.94 -9.14
C SER A 88 -4.92 0.33 -8.42
N THR A 89 -4.00 0.99 -7.68
CA THR A 89 -4.29 2.24 -6.96
C THR A 89 -4.69 3.35 -7.93
N ARG A 90 -3.97 3.52 -9.05
CA ARG A 90 -4.32 4.51 -10.07
C ARG A 90 -5.72 4.29 -10.65
N LYS A 91 -6.12 3.03 -10.85
CA LYS A 91 -7.48 2.70 -11.31
C LYS A 91 -8.54 3.07 -10.27
N LEU A 92 -8.26 2.86 -8.98
CA LEU A 92 -9.17 3.22 -7.90
C LEU A 92 -9.31 4.74 -7.74
N LEU A 93 -8.22 5.48 -7.95
CA LEU A 93 -8.22 6.95 -7.86
C LEU A 93 -8.96 7.63 -9.00
N ARG A 94 -8.99 7.01 -10.20
CA ARG A 94 -9.66 7.58 -11.38
C ARG A 94 -11.17 7.67 -11.16
N GLY A 95 -11.71 8.89 -11.23
CA GLY A 95 -13.14 9.14 -11.14
C GLY A 95 -13.73 9.08 -9.72
N ASN A 96 -12.93 8.81 -8.69
CA ASN A 96 -13.36 8.78 -7.31
C ASN A 96 -12.91 10.03 -6.52
N HIS A 97 -13.67 10.34 -5.49
CA HIS A 97 -13.36 11.40 -4.52
C HIS A 97 -13.07 10.77 -3.16
N TRP A 98 -12.16 11.38 -2.42
CA TRP A 98 -11.92 11.02 -1.04
C TRP A 98 -13.10 11.47 -0.17
N GLN A 99 -13.61 10.55 0.64
CA GLN A 99 -14.63 10.80 1.63
C GLN A 99 -14.01 10.64 3.02
N ALA A 100 -14.19 11.66 3.86
CA ALA A 100 -13.79 11.55 5.26
C ALA A 100 -14.85 10.72 5.97
N VAL A 101 -14.43 9.65 6.64
CA VAL A 101 -15.30 8.73 7.35
C VAL A 101 -14.71 8.44 8.73
N ASP A 102 -15.58 8.25 9.71
CA ASP A 102 -15.15 7.83 11.03
C ASP A 102 -14.78 6.35 10.99
N ALA A 103 -13.63 6.03 11.59
CA ALA A 103 -13.07 4.70 11.52
C ALA A 103 -12.40 4.30 12.83
N HIS A 104 -12.49 3.04 13.17
CA HIS A 104 -11.77 2.46 14.29
C HIS A 104 -11.30 1.04 13.97
N TRP A 105 -10.20 0.65 14.59
CA TRP A 105 -9.68 -0.69 14.43
C TRP A 105 -10.48 -1.68 15.26
N VAL A 106 -10.70 -2.87 14.69
CA VAL A 106 -11.40 -3.97 15.38
C VAL A 106 -10.50 -5.20 15.39
N GLY A 107 -10.40 -5.81 16.58
CA GLY A 107 -9.60 -7.02 16.76
C GLY A 107 -8.08 -6.79 16.75
N GLY A 108 -7.35 -7.90 16.89
CA GLY A 108 -5.89 -7.89 16.89
C GLY A 108 -5.28 -7.65 15.51
N ARG A 109 -3.99 -7.33 15.51
CA ARG A 109 -3.18 -7.22 14.30
C ARG A 109 -2.88 -8.61 13.73
N HIS A 110 -3.07 -8.78 12.43
CA HIS A 110 -2.66 -9.97 11.70
C HIS A 110 -1.46 -9.66 10.81
N VAL A 111 -0.67 -10.68 10.46
CA VAL A 111 0.54 -10.55 9.63
C VAL A 111 0.28 -9.84 8.29
N ARG A 112 -0.93 -9.98 7.73
CA ARG A 112 -1.30 -9.42 6.42
C ARG A 112 -2.22 -8.20 6.46
N GLY A 113 -2.48 -7.63 7.62
CA GLY A 113 -3.35 -6.47 7.77
C GLY A 113 -4.19 -6.47 9.05
N ARG A 114 -5.10 -5.52 9.14
CA ARG A 114 -5.98 -5.35 10.30
C ARG A 114 -7.42 -5.04 9.85
N LYS A 115 -8.39 -5.47 10.63
CA LYS A 115 -9.80 -5.14 10.42
C LYS A 115 -10.08 -3.72 10.90
N MET A 116 -10.80 -2.96 10.09
CA MET A 116 -11.26 -1.61 10.39
C MET A 116 -12.76 -1.56 10.19
N VAL A 117 -13.45 -0.93 11.11
CA VAL A 117 -14.86 -0.57 10.95
C VAL A 117 -14.94 0.89 10.60
N VAL A 118 -15.73 1.20 9.60
CA VAL A 118 -15.91 2.53 9.07
C VAL A 118 -17.40 2.87 9.13
N LEU A 119 -17.73 4.02 9.68
CA LEU A 119 -19.08 4.57 9.68
C LEU A 119 -19.26 5.39 8.40
N HIS A 120 -20.10 4.91 7.51
CA HIS A 120 -20.43 5.58 6.25
C HIS A 120 -21.91 5.95 6.25
N ASP A 121 -22.32 6.95 5.45
CA ASP A 121 -23.70 7.49 5.39
C ASP A 121 -24.81 6.43 5.27
N GLN A 122 -24.50 5.26 4.78
CA GLN A 122 -25.45 4.14 4.58
C GLN A 122 -25.27 2.98 5.56
N GLY A 123 -24.46 3.14 6.61
CA GLY A 123 -24.28 2.10 7.61
C GLY A 123 -22.81 1.79 7.94
N VAL A 124 -22.63 0.68 8.63
CA VAL A 124 -21.33 0.21 9.09
C VAL A 124 -20.67 -0.66 8.04
N LEU A 125 -19.51 -0.23 7.53
CA LEU A 125 -18.70 -1.03 6.63
C LEU A 125 -17.53 -1.66 7.38
N ARG A 126 -17.32 -2.96 7.19
CA ARG A 126 -16.15 -3.68 7.69
C ARG A 126 -15.12 -3.76 6.56
N LEU A 127 -13.92 -3.24 6.82
CA LEU A 127 -12.83 -3.23 5.87
C LEU A 127 -11.67 -4.09 6.38
N TRP A 128 -11.07 -4.85 5.48
CA TRP A 128 -9.76 -5.45 5.70
C TRP A 128 -8.70 -4.56 5.06
N VAL A 129 -7.91 -3.88 5.88
CA VAL A 129 -6.82 -2.99 5.44
C VAL A 129 -5.51 -3.75 5.46
N ARG A 130 -4.84 -3.84 4.31
CA ARG A 130 -3.60 -4.60 4.16
C ARG A 130 -2.38 -3.77 4.56
N GLU A 131 -1.39 -4.46 5.13
CA GLU A 131 -0.03 -3.95 5.35
C GLU A 131 -0.01 -2.62 6.14
N THR A 132 -0.82 -2.52 7.20
CA THR A 132 -0.86 -1.33 8.04
C THR A 132 0.44 -1.12 8.80
N SER A 133 0.95 0.12 8.79
CA SER A 133 2.09 0.51 9.61
C SER A 133 1.64 0.83 11.05
N ARG A 134 2.54 0.72 12.02
CA ARG A 134 2.26 1.12 13.42
C ARG A 134 1.93 2.62 13.54
N ALA A 135 2.48 3.44 12.65
CA ALA A 135 2.16 4.87 12.59
C ALA A 135 0.72 5.09 12.15
N ALA A 136 0.26 4.35 11.12
CA ALA A 136 -1.12 4.38 10.65
C ALA A 136 -2.11 3.92 11.72
N GLU A 137 -1.77 2.86 12.44
CA GLU A 137 -2.63 2.36 13.53
C GLU A 137 -2.81 3.41 14.63
N ARG A 138 -1.71 4.00 15.10
CA ARG A 138 -1.75 5.07 16.12
C ARG A 138 -2.49 6.32 15.64
N ALA A 139 -2.34 6.68 14.36
CA ALA A 139 -3.03 7.85 13.81
C ALA A 139 -4.55 7.67 13.74
N VAL A 140 -5.04 6.46 13.44
CA VAL A 140 -6.47 6.14 13.48
C VAL A 140 -6.98 6.09 14.91
N ASP A 141 -6.25 5.44 15.83
CA ASP A 141 -6.64 5.36 17.24
C ASP A 141 -6.72 6.76 17.89
N ALA A 142 -5.82 7.69 17.48
CA ALA A 142 -5.82 9.05 18.02
C ALA A 142 -6.91 9.95 17.43
N ARG A 143 -7.34 9.74 16.19
CA ARG A 143 -8.22 10.67 15.48
C ARG A 143 -9.59 10.13 15.13
N GLY A 144 -9.73 8.82 15.08
CA GLY A 144 -10.97 8.15 14.71
C GLY A 144 -11.44 8.44 13.27
N ARG A 145 -10.56 8.99 12.39
CA ARG A 145 -10.93 9.40 11.03
C ARG A 145 -9.94 8.91 9.99
N VAL A 146 -10.50 8.53 8.84
CA VAL A 146 -9.72 8.17 7.65
C VAL A 146 -10.37 8.76 6.40
N TRP A 147 -9.59 8.86 5.34
CA TRP A 147 -10.08 9.18 4.01
C TRP A 147 -10.24 7.87 3.24
N MET A 148 -11.44 7.60 2.76
CA MET A 148 -11.76 6.38 2.02
C MET A 148 -12.25 6.72 0.62
N LEU A 149 -11.88 5.91 -0.37
CA LEU A 149 -12.50 5.92 -1.68
C LEU A 149 -13.76 5.05 -1.65
N ARG A 150 -14.78 5.43 -2.41
CA ARG A 150 -15.97 4.61 -2.56
C ARG A 150 -15.60 3.19 -3.01
N PRO A 151 -16.08 2.15 -2.33
CA PRO A 151 -15.79 0.78 -2.72
C PRO A 151 -16.27 0.48 -4.14
N THR A 152 -15.48 -0.27 -4.90
CA THR A 152 -15.90 -0.78 -6.19
C THR A 152 -16.93 -1.89 -6.04
N ALA A 153 -17.63 -2.26 -7.12
CA ALA A 153 -18.55 -3.40 -7.14
C ALA A 153 -17.92 -4.73 -6.66
N ARG A 154 -16.59 -4.85 -6.71
CA ARG A 154 -15.84 -6.02 -6.21
C ARG A 154 -15.36 -5.84 -4.76
N GLY A 155 -15.87 -4.85 -4.04
CA GLY A 155 -15.52 -4.55 -2.66
C GLY A 155 -14.10 -4.02 -2.45
N ARG A 156 -13.41 -3.57 -3.51
CA ARG A 156 -12.07 -2.98 -3.39
C ARG A 156 -12.19 -1.48 -3.12
N SER A 157 -11.42 -0.99 -2.16
CA SER A 157 -11.31 0.42 -1.80
C SER A 157 -9.86 0.77 -1.50
N ALA A 158 -9.60 2.05 -1.32
CA ALA A 158 -8.34 2.54 -0.79
C ALA A 158 -8.63 3.46 0.38
N VAL A 159 -7.76 3.41 1.38
CA VAL A 159 -7.84 4.21 2.59
C VAL A 159 -6.54 5.01 2.72
N MET A 160 -6.67 6.28 3.02
CA MET A 160 -5.57 7.17 3.34
C MET A 160 -5.77 7.69 4.76
N ILE A 161 -4.73 7.64 5.56
CA ILE A 161 -4.76 8.05 6.96
C ILE A 161 -4.08 9.42 7.05
N GLU A 162 -4.73 10.35 7.73
CA GLU A 162 -4.19 11.70 7.89
C GLU A 162 -2.83 11.65 8.59
N GLN A 163 -1.83 12.39 8.08
CA GLN A 163 -0.42 12.42 8.51
C GLN A 163 0.43 11.21 8.11
N VAL A 164 -0.14 10.18 7.51
CA VAL A 164 0.65 9.07 6.97
C VAL A 164 0.55 9.13 5.46
N PRO A 165 1.65 9.48 4.74
CA PRO A 165 1.64 9.67 3.29
C PRO A 165 1.62 8.34 2.53
N GLU A 166 0.75 7.42 2.97
CA GLU A 166 0.60 6.09 2.41
C GLU A 166 -0.86 5.82 2.06
N ILE A 167 -1.06 5.17 0.93
CA ILE A 167 -2.38 4.69 0.51
C ILE A 167 -2.45 3.19 0.80
N TYR A 168 -3.39 2.82 1.64
CA TYR A 168 -3.63 1.44 2.01
C TYR A 168 -4.75 0.83 1.16
N HIS A 169 -4.51 -0.37 0.64
CA HIS A 169 -5.55 -1.13 -0.03
C HIS A 169 -6.49 -1.75 1.00
N ALA A 170 -7.78 -1.54 0.80
CA ALA A 170 -8.83 -2.10 1.64
C ALA A 170 -9.80 -2.96 0.84
N ARG A 171 -10.41 -3.93 1.50
CA ARG A 171 -11.47 -4.78 0.95
C ARG A 171 -12.66 -4.82 1.89
N VAL A 172 -13.85 -4.60 1.35
CA VAL A 172 -15.12 -4.70 2.07
C VAL A 172 -15.51 -6.16 2.20
N GLY A 173 -16.09 -6.52 3.33
CA GLY A 173 -16.76 -7.82 3.50
C GLY A 173 -15.81 -8.99 3.76
N ALA A 174 -14.74 -8.76 4.52
CA ALA A 174 -13.93 -9.85 5.05
C ALA A 174 -14.21 -10.08 6.54
#